data_149969d57db92d28710ae42027842d46
#
_entry.id   149969d57db92d28710ae42027842d46
#
_cell.length_a   1.000
_cell.length_b   1.000
_cell.length_c   1.000
_cell.angle_alpha   90.00
_cell.angle_beta   90.00
_cell.angle_gamma   90.00
#
_symmetry.space_group_name_H-M   'P 1'
#
loop_
_entity.id
_entity.type
_entity.pdbx_description
1 polymer ?
#
loop_
_entity_poly.entity_id
_entity_poly.type
_entity_poly.pdbx_seq_one_letter_code
_entity_poly.pdbx_strand_id
1 'polypeptide(L)'
;MIIYDDALILDPYNLAKAISSLDCWSEQQEENWQTWDINKCRDDFINAMHAIYGLLDEKNQESSKSELTSNISKNINNSNDTASIVTHDKNQNILQIIYFDFDKSNLTQVSLNQIKNFINTNKEIIDKFIIVGHTDTMGTKEYNMKLSLDRAKAVKDILLDLGIQIKNIKILGKGENDLGVKTNDEVAHPANRRAEISPLN
;
A
#
# COMPACT_ATOMS: atom_id res chain seq x y z
N MET A 1 16.84 7.04 -4.61
CA MET A 1 18.28 6.75 -4.61
C MET A 1 18.67 5.87 -3.42
N ILE A 2 18.24 6.15 -2.21
CA ILE A 2 18.56 5.36 -0.99
C ILE A 2 18.14 3.88 -1.09
N ILE A 3 16.95 3.58 -1.64
CA ILE A 3 16.43 2.20 -1.75
C ILE A 3 17.28 1.32 -2.67
N TYR A 4 17.85 1.87 -3.74
CA TYR A 4 18.66 1.11 -4.69
C TYR A 4 19.96 0.62 -4.05
N ASP A 5 20.64 1.48 -3.31
CA ASP A 5 21.93 1.15 -2.68
C ASP A 5 21.76 0.09 -1.58
N ASP A 6 20.68 0.21 -0.78
CA ASP A 6 20.34 -0.80 0.22
C ASP A 6 19.96 -2.15 -0.41
N ALA A 7 19.15 -2.14 -1.45
CA ALA A 7 18.73 -3.35 -2.17
C ALA A 7 19.91 -4.06 -2.84
N LEU A 8 20.89 -3.30 -3.37
CA LEU A 8 22.09 -3.85 -3.98
C LEU A 8 22.95 -4.66 -2.98
N ILE A 9 22.93 -4.25 -1.72
CA ILE A 9 23.68 -4.92 -0.65
C ILE A 9 22.89 -6.09 -0.05
N LEU A 10 21.59 -5.92 0.17
CA LEU A 10 20.74 -6.88 0.89
C LEU A 10 20.25 -8.01 0.00
N ASP A 11 19.85 -7.70 -1.23
CA ASP A 11 19.27 -8.67 -2.16
C ASP A 11 19.58 -8.33 -3.63
N PRO A 12 20.84 -8.47 -4.05
CA PRO A 12 21.24 -8.17 -5.42
C PRO A 12 20.55 -9.05 -6.47
N TYR A 13 20.12 -10.26 -6.08
CA TYR A 13 19.41 -11.16 -6.99
C TYR A 13 18.02 -10.64 -7.34
N ASN A 14 17.20 -10.30 -6.34
CA ASN A 14 15.88 -9.75 -6.60
C ASN A 14 15.95 -8.33 -7.19
N LEU A 15 16.98 -7.55 -6.89
CA LEU A 15 17.19 -6.26 -7.54
C LEU A 15 17.47 -6.46 -9.05
N ALA A 16 18.35 -7.36 -9.44
CA ALA A 16 18.62 -7.67 -10.85
C ALA A 16 17.36 -8.22 -11.55
N LYS A 17 16.59 -9.07 -10.87
CA LYS A 17 15.32 -9.61 -11.37
C LYS A 17 14.29 -8.50 -11.57
N ALA A 18 14.16 -7.57 -10.64
CA ALA A 18 13.24 -6.43 -10.76
C ALA A 18 13.59 -5.56 -11.97
N ILE A 19 14.88 -5.24 -12.17
CA ILE A 19 15.34 -4.44 -13.31
C ILE A 19 15.01 -5.15 -14.63
N SER A 20 15.39 -6.41 -14.78
CA SER A 20 15.16 -7.17 -16.03
C SER A 20 13.67 -7.38 -16.31
N SER A 21 12.86 -7.57 -15.29
CA SER A 21 11.40 -7.72 -15.44
C SER A 21 10.72 -6.41 -15.78
N LEU A 22 11.24 -5.28 -15.31
CA LEU A 22 10.77 -3.95 -15.67
C LEU A 22 11.08 -3.63 -17.14
N ASP A 23 12.29 -3.93 -17.60
CA ASP A 23 12.67 -3.78 -19.01
C ASP A 23 11.78 -4.64 -19.91
N CYS A 24 11.62 -5.93 -19.56
CA CYS A 24 10.71 -6.84 -20.26
C CYS A 24 9.28 -6.30 -20.31
N TRP A 25 8.75 -5.77 -19.21
CA TRP A 25 7.41 -5.20 -19.15
C TRP A 25 7.28 -3.96 -20.03
N SER A 26 8.29 -3.09 -20.05
CA SER A 26 8.32 -1.89 -20.90
C SER A 26 8.35 -2.24 -22.38
N GLU A 27 9.24 -3.15 -22.80
CA GLU A 27 9.36 -3.61 -24.20
C GLU A 27 8.06 -4.27 -24.69
N GLN A 28 7.46 -5.14 -23.89
CA GLN A 28 6.21 -5.82 -24.25
C GLN A 28 5.02 -4.85 -24.38
N GLN A 29 5.03 -3.74 -23.66
CA GLN A 29 4.01 -2.70 -23.78
C GLN A 29 4.14 -1.89 -25.08
N GLU A 30 5.37 -1.60 -25.50
CA GLU A 30 5.63 -0.87 -26.75
C GLU A 30 5.27 -1.70 -28.00
N GLU A 31 5.53 -3.00 -27.96
CA GLU A 31 5.27 -3.91 -29.08
C GLU A 31 3.82 -4.39 -29.16
N ASN A 32 2.98 -4.07 -28.17
CA ASN A 32 1.57 -4.48 -28.08
C ASN A 32 1.34 -6.00 -28.24
N TRP A 33 2.29 -6.80 -27.73
CA TRP A 33 2.29 -8.26 -27.79
C TRP A 33 1.38 -8.89 -26.72
N GLN A 34 1.24 -10.20 -26.78
CA GLN A 34 0.21 -10.98 -26.06
C GLN A 34 0.15 -10.68 -24.56
N THR A 35 -1.05 -10.41 -24.06
CA THR A 35 -1.35 -10.00 -22.66
C THR A 35 -0.75 -10.92 -21.58
N TRP A 36 -0.50 -12.20 -21.88
CA TRP A 36 0.07 -13.14 -20.90
C TRP A 36 1.56 -12.89 -20.66
N ASP A 37 2.33 -12.49 -21.66
CA ASP A 37 3.76 -12.14 -21.53
C ASP A 37 3.93 -10.85 -20.74
N ILE A 38 3.12 -9.83 -21.03
CA ILE A 38 3.07 -8.56 -20.31
C ILE A 38 2.78 -8.81 -18.82
N ASN A 39 1.79 -9.65 -18.53
CA ASN A 39 1.41 -9.99 -17.17
C ASN A 39 2.52 -10.73 -16.43
N LYS A 40 3.22 -11.65 -17.11
CA LYS A 40 4.33 -12.40 -16.51
C LYS A 40 5.48 -11.48 -16.10
N CYS A 41 5.93 -10.58 -17.00
CA CYS A 41 7.01 -9.63 -16.69
C CYS A 41 6.61 -8.69 -15.53
N ARG A 42 5.37 -8.18 -15.53
CA ARG A 42 4.82 -7.38 -14.44
C ARG A 42 4.82 -8.13 -13.11
N ASP A 43 4.34 -9.36 -13.10
CA ASP A 43 4.22 -10.16 -11.88
C ASP A 43 5.61 -10.55 -11.33
N ASP A 44 6.57 -10.86 -12.20
CA ASP A 44 7.96 -11.10 -11.82
C ASP A 44 8.61 -9.84 -11.22
N PHE A 45 8.35 -8.65 -11.78
CA PHE A 45 8.80 -7.38 -11.22
C PHE A 45 8.21 -7.13 -9.82
N ILE A 46 6.89 -7.27 -9.68
CA ILE A 46 6.19 -7.05 -8.41
C ILE A 46 6.70 -8.02 -7.32
N ASN A 47 6.87 -9.30 -7.66
CA ASN A 47 7.37 -10.30 -6.72
C ASN A 47 8.81 -10.01 -6.26
N ALA A 48 9.67 -9.59 -7.18
CA ALA A 48 11.05 -9.20 -6.86
C ALA A 48 11.07 -7.95 -5.94
N MET A 49 10.24 -6.95 -6.21
CA MET A 49 10.12 -5.77 -5.37
C MET A 49 9.60 -6.10 -3.96
N HIS A 50 8.62 -6.99 -3.85
CA HIS A 50 8.10 -7.43 -2.53
C HIS A 50 9.18 -8.12 -1.69
N ALA A 51 10.04 -8.96 -2.30
CA ALA A 51 11.15 -9.58 -1.59
C ALA A 51 12.13 -8.53 -1.05
N ILE A 52 12.50 -7.54 -1.86
CA ILE A 52 13.40 -6.45 -1.46
C ILE A 52 12.79 -5.64 -0.31
N TYR A 53 11.52 -5.23 -0.41
CA TYR A 53 10.87 -4.44 0.63
C TYR A 53 10.72 -5.22 1.94
N GLY A 54 10.47 -6.54 1.89
CA GLY A 54 10.43 -7.39 3.08
C GLY A 54 11.74 -7.35 3.87
N LEU A 55 12.89 -7.44 3.19
CA LEU A 55 14.21 -7.37 3.83
C LEU A 55 14.53 -5.96 4.35
N LEU A 56 14.10 -4.91 3.66
CA LEU A 56 14.28 -3.52 4.12
C LEU A 56 13.46 -3.24 5.38
N ASP A 57 12.25 -3.78 5.47
CA ASP A 57 11.40 -3.64 6.66
C ASP A 57 11.99 -4.38 7.87
N GLU A 58 12.54 -5.58 7.68
CA GLU A 58 13.25 -6.33 8.74
C GLU A 58 14.47 -5.54 9.24
N LYS A 59 15.30 -5.00 8.35
CA LYS A 59 16.46 -4.17 8.69
C LYS A 59 16.06 -2.91 9.48
N ASN A 60 14.97 -2.25 9.11
CA ASN A 60 14.45 -1.08 9.81
C ASN A 60 13.93 -1.42 11.22
N GLN A 61 13.31 -2.60 11.38
CA GLN A 61 12.86 -3.07 12.70
C GLN A 61 14.03 -3.43 13.62
N GLU A 62 15.10 -4.03 13.10
CA GLU A 62 16.31 -4.32 13.89
C GLU A 62 17.05 -3.05 14.29
N SER A 63 17.14 -2.06 13.40
CA SER A 63 17.73 -0.75 13.69
C SER A 63 16.98 -0.01 14.80
N SER A 64 15.64 -0.02 14.75
CA SER A 64 14.79 0.56 15.78
C SER A 64 14.94 -0.15 17.14
N LYS A 65 15.14 -1.47 17.13
CA LYS A 65 15.32 -2.26 18.34
C LYS A 65 16.70 -2.03 18.98
N SER A 66 17.74 -1.82 18.17
CA SER A 66 19.10 -1.51 18.65
C SER A 66 19.20 -0.09 19.25
N GLU A 67 18.48 0.88 18.73
CA GLU A 67 18.38 2.23 19.31
C GLU A 67 17.61 2.24 20.63
N LEU A 68 16.55 1.42 20.77
CA LEU A 68 15.82 1.28 22.04
C LEU A 68 16.71 0.68 23.13
N THR A 69 17.53 -0.33 22.82
CA THR A 69 18.44 -0.96 23.79
C THR A 69 19.60 -0.04 24.18
N SER A 70 20.11 0.79 23.27
CA SER A 70 21.16 1.76 23.58
C SER A 70 20.69 2.92 24.46
N ASN A 71 19.42 3.33 24.32
CA ASN A 71 18.82 4.38 25.15
C ASN A 71 18.42 3.87 26.55
N ILE A 72 18.08 2.60 26.70
CA ILE A 72 17.80 1.98 28.01
C ILE A 72 19.06 1.87 28.84
N SER A 73 20.22 1.58 28.24
CA SER A 73 21.49 1.44 29.00
C SER A 73 22.07 2.78 29.49
N LYS A 74 21.62 3.92 28.97
CA LYS A 74 22.08 5.25 29.39
C LYS A 74 21.24 5.91 30.48
N ASN A 75 20.04 5.35 30.81
CA ASN A 75 19.11 5.98 31.76
C ASN A 75 18.93 5.22 33.08
N ILE A 76 19.81 4.27 33.47
CA ILE A 76 19.70 3.50 34.72
C ILE A 76 20.48 4.15 35.89
N ASN A 77 20.81 5.41 35.81
CA ASN A 77 21.34 6.13 36.98
C ASN A 77 20.57 7.43 37.24
N ASN A 78 19.34 7.34 37.73
CA ASN A 78 18.79 8.22 38.75
C ASN A 78 17.28 8.00 38.97
N SER A 79 16.98 7.72 40.26
CA SER A 79 15.75 8.05 41.01
C SER A 79 14.43 7.34 40.68
N ASN A 80 14.00 6.55 41.66
CA ASN A 80 12.62 6.30 42.11
C ASN A 80 11.57 7.26 41.55
N ASP A 81 10.56 6.73 40.86
CA ASP A 81 9.13 6.79 41.14
C ASP A 81 8.28 6.62 39.89
N THR A 82 7.19 5.88 40.08
CA THR A 82 5.95 5.85 39.28
C THR A 82 6.00 5.14 37.93
N ALA A 83 5.29 4.04 37.88
CA ALA A 83 4.85 3.34 36.70
C ALA A 83 4.20 4.31 35.68
N SER A 84 4.97 4.72 34.71
CA SER A 84 4.43 5.42 33.54
C SER A 84 3.90 4.36 32.59
N ILE A 85 2.58 4.27 32.52
CA ILE A 85 1.83 3.62 31.45
C ILE A 85 2.42 4.13 30.13
N VAL A 86 3.03 3.24 29.36
CA VAL A 86 3.39 3.53 27.95
C VAL A 86 2.08 3.72 27.22
N THR A 87 1.63 4.96 27.14
CA THR A 87 0.58 5.33 26.20
C THR A 87 1.15 5.12 24.82
N HIS A 88 0.71 4.08 24.13
CA HIS A 88 0.90 3.93 22.69
C HIS A 88 0.39 5.21 22.05
N ASP A 89 1.30 5.94 21.45
CA ASP A 89 0.98 7.14 20.67
C ASP A 89 0.05 6.71 19.52
N LYS A 90 -1.25 7.01 19.67
CA LYS A 90 -2.32 6.62 18.72
C LYS A 90 -2.22 7.35 17.36
N ASN A 91 -1.09 7.97 17.06
CA ASN A 91 -0.89 8.82 15.88
C ASN A 91 0.05 8.18 14.85
N GLN A 92 0.12 6.87 14.76
CA GLN A 92 0.68 6.23 13.58
C GLN A 92 -0.29 6.48 12.42
N ASN A 93 0.23 7.01 11.32
CA ASN A 93 -0.53 7.26 10.09
C ASN A 93 -0.84 5.91 9.43
N ILE A 94 -1.79 5.16 10.03
CA ILE A 94 -2.16 3.81 9.57
C ILE A 94 -2.92 3.98 8.26
N LEU A 95 -2.26 3.66 7.15
CA LEU A 95 -2.80 3.78 5.81
C LEU A 95 -2.45 2.54 4.98
N GLN A 96 -3.44 1.91 4.37
CA GLN A 96 -3.25 0.87 3.37
C GLN A 96 -3.73 1.36 2.01
N ILE A 97 -2.89 1.25 1.00
CA ILE A 97 -3.23 1.61 -0.39
C ILE A 97 -3.41 0.34 -1.22
N ILE A 98 -4.50 0.28 -1.96
CA ILE A 98 -4.87 -0.82 -2.86
C ILE A 98 -4.96 -0.25 -4.28
N TYR A 99 -4.22 -0.82 -5.22
CA TYR A 99 -4.19 -0.40 -6.62
C TYR A 99 -5.11 -1.25 -7.49
N PHE A 100 -5.61 -0.62 -8.56
CA PHE A 100 -6.54 -1.23 -9.52
C PHE A 100 -6.01 -1.14 -10.93
N ASP A 101 -6.37 -2.12 -11.75
CA ASP A 101 -6.16 -2.09 -13.19
C ASP A 101 -6.91 -0.91 -13.83
N PHE A 102 -6.51 -0.60 -15.07
CA PHE A 102 -7.19 0.43 -15.85
C PHE A 102 -8.65 0.06 -16.07
N ASP A 103 -9.53 1.03 -15.84
CA ASP A 103 -10.98 0.90 -16.00
C ASP A 103 -11.64 -0.26 -15.22
N LYS A 104 -11.00 -0.71 -14.12
CA LYS A 104 -11.53 -1.79 -13.28
C LYS A 104 -11.71 -1.36 -11.84
N SER A 105 -12.71 -1.98 -11.18
CA SER A 105 -12.93 -1.96 -9.73
C SER A 105 -12.77 -3.35 -9.09
N ASN A 106 -12.39 -4.37 -9.86
CA ASN A 106 -12.16 -5.72 -9.36
C ASN A 106 -10.83 -5.77 -8.62
N LEU A 107 -10.82 -6.47 -7.47
CA LEU A 107 -9.62 -6.70 -6.68
C LEU A 107 -8.85 -7.92 -7.21
N THR A 108 -7.54 -7.79 -7.30
CA THR A 108 -6.64 -8.90 -7.60
C THR A 108 -6.43 -9.79 -6.37
N GLN A 109 -5.91 -11.00 -6.53
CA GLN A 109 -5.58 -11.86 -5.40
C GLN A 109 -4.53 -11.23 -4.47
N VAL A 110 -3.58 -10.47 -5.02
CA VAL A 110 -2.60 -9.70 -4.26
C VAL A 110 -3.28 -8.65 -3.40
N SER A 111 -4.18 -7.85 -4.00
CA SER A 111 -4.97 -6.84 -3.29
C SER A 111 -5.81 -7.45 -2.16
N LEU A 112 -6.43 -8.62 -2.40
CA LEU A 112 -7.19 -9.34 -1.37
C LEU A 112 -6.31 -9.75 -0.18
N ASN A 113 -5.10 -10.26 -0.44
CA ASN A 113 -4.17 -10.63 0.62
C ASN A 113 -3.65 -9.41 1.39
N GLN A 114 -3.38 -8.30 0.72
CA GLN A 114 -2.98 -7.04 1.36
C GLN A 114 -4.08 -6.52 2.30
N ILE A 115 -5.35 -6.51 1.86
CA ILE A 115 -6.48 -6.09 2.70
C ILE A 115 -6.62 -7.02 3.92
N LYS A 116 -6.57 -8.35 3.71
CA LYS A 116 -6.66 -9.33 4.80
C LYS A 116 -5.58 -9.12 5.86
N ASN A 117 -4.33 -8.97 5.43
CA ASN A 117 -3.20 -8.75 6.33
C ASN A 117 -3.37 -7.43 7.10
N PHE A 118 -3.71 -6.34 6.41
CA PHE A 118 -3.94 -5.04 7.02
C PHE A 118 -5.03 -5.08 8.10
N ILE A 119 -6.19 -5.69 7.78
CA ILE A 119 -7.31 -5.79 8.73
C ILE A 119 -6.94 -6.70 9.91
N ASN A 120 -6.33 -7.86 9.67
CA ASN A 120 -5.94 -8.76 10.75
C ASN A 120 -4.95 -8.13 11.74
N THR A 121 -4.04 -7.29 11.23
CA THR A 121 -3.07 -6.57 12.08
C THR A 121 -3.71 -5.42 12.86
N ASN A 122 -4.71 -4.75 12.29
CA ASN A 122 -5.19 -3.46 12.81
C ASN A 122 -6.59 -3.49 13.43
N LYS A 123 -7.38 -4.55 13.25
CA LYS A 123 -8.79 -4.62 13.71
C LYS A 123 -8.99 -4.49 15.22
N GLU A 124 -7.96 -4.76 16.02
CA GLU A 124 -8.01 -4.63 17.49
C GLU A 124 -7.76 -3.18 17.95
N ILE A 125 -7.16 -2.36 17.08
CA ILE A 125 -6.80 -0.96 17.38
C ILE A 125 -7.62 0.05 16.60
N ILE A 126 -8.25 -0.35 15.50
CA ILE A 126 -9.09 0.52 14.67
C ILE A 126 -10.55 0.12 14.82
N ASP A 127 -11.35 0.99 15.45
CA ASP A 127 -12.79 0.77 15.63
C ASP A 127 -13.58 1.04 14.35
N LYS A 128 -13.16 2.04 13.57
CA LYS A 128 -13.87 2.50 12.37
C LYS A 128 -12.89 2.76 11.23
N PHE A 129 -13.31 2.42 10.03
CA PHE A 129 -12.54 2.57 8.81
C PHE A 129 -13.18 3.59 7.87
N ILE A 130 -12.36 4.37 7.18
CA ILE A 130 -12.76 5.10 5.98
C ILE A 130 -12.02 4.53 4.78
N ILE A 131 -12.75 4.32 3.69
CA ILE A 131 -12.22 3.84 2.41
C ILE A 131 -12.48 4.93 1.37
N VAL A 132 -11.43 5.43 0.75
CA VAL A 132 -11.50 6.49 -0.25
C VAL A 132 -11.00 5.94 -1.58
N GLY A 133 -11.86 5.92 -2.60
CA GLY A 133 -11.51 5.51 -3.95
C GLY A 133 -11.10 6.68 -4.83
N HIS A 134 -10.18 6.42 -5.75
CA HIS A 134 -9.60 7.40 -6.69
C HIS A 134 -9.48 6.81 -8.10
N THR A 135 -9.38 7.67 -9.10
CA THR A 135 -9.09 7.32 -10.50
C THR A 135 -7.92 8.15 -11.02
N ASP A 136 -7.38 7.76 -12.15
CA ASP A 136 -6.61 8.66 -13.00
C ASP A 136 -7.52 9.65 -13.73
N THR A 137 -6.95 10.48 -14.61
CA THR A 137 -7.66 11.54 -15.33
C THR A 137 -8.21 11.09 -16.70
N MET A 138 -8.20 9.77 -16.98
CA MET A 138 -8.81 9.25 -18.21
C MET A 138 -10.32 9.18 -18.08
N GLY A 139 -11.03 9.78 -19.05
CA GLY A 139 -12.48 9.76 -19.13
C GLY A 139 -13.18 10.94 -18.45
N THR A 140 -14.51 10.90 -18.36
CA THR A 140 -15.26 12.03 -17.79
C THR A 140 -15.23 12.04 -16.27
N LYS A 141 -15.36 13.23 -15.68
CA LYS A 141 -15.39 13.40 -14.21
C LYS A 141 -16.52 12.62 -13.55
N GLU A 142 -17.69 12.57 -14.20
CA GLU A 142 -18.86 11.82 -13.71
C GLU A 142 -18.58 10.32 -13.72
N TYR A 143 -17.95 9.81 -14.77
CA TYR A 143 -17.52 8.42 -14.87
C TYR A 143 -16.49 8.09 -13.80
N ASN A 144 -15.46 8.92 -13.65
CA ASN A 144 -14.39 8.77 -12.69
C ASN A 144 -14.90 8.82 -11.23
N MET A 145 -15.88 9.68 -10.94
CA MET A 145 -16.54 9.71 -9.64
C MET A 145 -17.25 8.38 -9.32
N LYS A 146 -17.98 7.83 -10.29
CA LYS A 146 -18.65 6.53 -10.12
C LYS A 146 -17.63 5.40 -9.96
N LEU A 147 -16.62 5.31 -10.82
CA LEU A 147 -15.60 4.27 -10.78
C LEU A 147 -14.83 4.28 -9.45
N SER A 148 -14.48 5.48 -8.95
CA SER A 148 -13.82 5.62 -7.65
C SER A 148 -14.68 5.10 -6.49
N LEU A 149 -15.99 5.37 -6.52
CA LEU A 149 -16.92 4.85 -5.53
C LEU A 149 -17.06 3.33 -5.62
N ASP A 150 -17.07 2.76 -6.83
CA ASP A 150 -17.16 1.31 -7.04
C ASP A 150 -15.89 0.60 -6.56
N ARG A 151 -14.70 1.21 -6.70
CA ARG A 151 -13.45 0.74 -6.07
C ARG A 151 -13.55 0.72 -4.53
N ALA A 152 -14.04 1.81 -3.95
CA ALA A 152 -14.25 1.85 -2.49
C ALA A 152 -15.26 0.81 -2.00
N LYS A 153 -16.32 0.52 -2.77
CA LYS A 153 -17.29 -0.55 -2.46
C LYS A 153 -16.65 -1.94 -2.52
N ALA A 154 -15.84 -2.22 -3.54
CA ALA A 154 -15.15 -3.51 -3.66
C ALA A 154 -14.28 -3.80 -2.44
N VAL A 155 -13.54 -2.80 -1.96
CA VAL A 155 -12.75 -2.92 -0.72
C VAL A 155 -13.66 -3.10 0.50
N LYS A 156 -14.74 -2.31 0.62
CA LYS A 156 -15.71 -2.43 1.73
C LYS A 156 -16.27 -3.85 1.83
N ASP A 157 -16.63 -4.46 0.70
CA ASP A 157 -17.24 -5.79 0.70
C ASP A 157 -16.27 -6.83 1.29
N ILE A 158 -14.95 -6.71 1.02
CA ILE A 158 -13.93 -7.55 1.68
C ILE A 158 -13.84 -7.29 3.18
N LEU A 159 -13.94 -6.02 3.64
CA LEU A 159 -13.95 -5.72 5.08
C LEU A 159 -15.17 -6.37 5.77
N LEU A 160 -16.33 -6.37 5.13
CA LEU A 160 -17.52 -7.05 5.63
C LEU A 160 -17.32 -8.57 5.72
N ASP A 161 -16.73 -9.19 4.70
CA ASP A 161 -16.40 -10.61 4.68
C ASP A 161 -15.40 -11.00 5.79
N LEU A 162 -14.54 -10.04 6.19
CA LEU A 162 -13.60 -10.20 7.32
C LEU A 162 -14.24 -9.92 8.69
N GLY A 163 -15.54 -9.65 8.74
CA GLY A 163 -16.31 -9.47 9.98
C GLY A 163 -16.37 -8.04 10.51
N ILE A 164 -15.87 -7.05 9.79
CA ILE A 164 -16.03 -5.63 10.16
C ILE A 164 -17.49 -5.23 9.96
N GLN A 165 -18.11 -4.62 10.98
CA GLN A 165 -19.52 -4.24 10.91
C GLN A 165 -19.73 -3.05 9.98
N ILE A 166 -20.80 -3.08 9.17
CA ILE A 166 -21.12 -2.02 8.20
C ILE A 166 -21.17 -0.60 8.79
N LYS A 167 -21.64 -0.46 10.03
CA LYS A 167 -21.70 0.82 10.75
C LYS A 167 -20.32 1.43 11.05
N ASN A 168 -19.29 0.60 10.98
CA ASN A 168 -17.90 0.97 11.24
C ASN A 168 -17.12 1.25 9.95
N ILE A 169 -17.78 1.24 8.80
CA ILE A 169 -17.13 1.48 7.49
C ILE A 169 -17.79 2.66 6.81
N LYS A 170 -16.99 3.69 6.52
CA LYS A 170 -17.38 4.82 5.67
C LYS A 170 -16.69 4.67 4.31
N ILE A 171 -17.42 4.93 3.23
CA ILE A 171 -16.83 4.93 1.87
C ILE A 171 -16.99 6.31 1.23
N LEU A 172 -16.02 6.69 0.39
CA LEU A 172 -16.03 7.93 -0.36
C LEU A 172 -15.38 7.70 -1.73
N GLY A 173 -15.98 8.20 -2.79
CA GLY A 173 -15.37 8.32 -4.11
C GLY A 173 -14.87 9.76 -4.30
N LYS A 174 -13.66 9.94 -4.78
CA LYS A 174 -13.08 11.25 -5.13
C LYS A 174 -12.85 11.42 -6.63
N GLY A 175 -13.02 10.33 -7.40
CA GLY A 175 -12.72 10.37 -8.83
C GLY A 175 -11.26 10.80 -9.05
N GLU A 176 -11.06 11.72 -9.98
CA GLU A 176 -9.79 12.33 -10.33
C GLU A 176 -9.46 13.60 -9.53
N ASN A 177 -10.31 14.02 -8.58
CA ASN A 177 -10.13 15.28 -7.83
C ASN A 177 -8.99 15.22 -6.81
N ASP A 178 -8.47 14.03 -6.52
CA ASP A 178 -7.40 13.83 -5.53
C ASP A 178 -6.40 12.81 -6.07
N LEU A 179 -5.46 13.32 -6.86
CA LEU A 179 -4.44 12.52 -7.53
C LEU A 179 -3.27 12.24 -6.59
N GLY A 180 -2.83 10.99 -6.52
CA GLY A 180 -1.59 10.62 -5.83
C GLY A 180 -0.35 11.14 -6.57
N VAL A 181 -0.40 11.09 -7.90
CA VAL A 181 0.59 11.71 -8.79
C VAL A 181 -0.12 12.69 -9.71
N LYS A 182 0.31 13.94 -9.70
CA LYS A 182 -0.26 14.97 -10.57
C LYS A 182 0.02 14.66 -12.03
N THR A 183 -1.03 14.56 -12.83
CA THR A 183 -0.99 14.38 -14.28
C THR A 183 -1.79 15.48 -14.96
N ASN A 184 -1.58 15.64 -16.25
CA ASN A 184 -2.50 16.40 -17.09
C ASN A 184 -3.82 15.64 -17.22
N ASP A 185 -4.83 16.29 -17.80
CA ASP A 185 -6.10 15.66 -18.17
C ASP A 185 -5.88 14.57 -19.24
N GLU A 186 -6.76 13.57 -19.28
CA GLU A 186 -6.69 12.43 -20.22
C GLU A 186 -5.36 11.63 -20.14
N VAL A 187 -4.76 11.50 -18.96
CA VAL A 187 -3.54 10.71 -18.74
C VAL A 187 -3.79 9.53 -17.82
N ALA A 188 -3.60 8.32 -18.34
CA ALA A 188 -3.63 7.11 -17.51
C ALA A 188 -2.39 7.04 -16.61
N HIS A 189 -2.58 6.91 -15.30
CA HIS A 189 -1.47 6.75 -14.35
C HIS A 189 -1.82 5.73 -13.26
N PRO A 190 -1.03 4.63 -13.13
CA PRO A 190 -1.36 3.54 -12.20
C PRO A 190 -1.42 3.97 -10.74
N ALA A 191 -0.58 4.89 -10.27
CA ALA A 191 -0.60 5.37 -8.89
C ALA A 191 -1.88 6.15 -8.52
N ASN A 192 -2.64 6.63 -9.51
CA ASN A 192 -3.90 7.34 -9.29
C ASN A 192 -5.10 6.38 -9.19
N ARG A 193 -4.99 5.18 -9.76
CA ARG A 193 -6.02 4.14 -9.74
C ARG A 193 -5.96 3.34 -8.43
N ARG A 194 -6.45 3.93 -7.34
CA ARG A 194 -6.26 3.36 -6.00
C ARG A 194 -7.50 3.49 -5.12
N ALA A 195 -7.52 2.72 -4.06
CA ALA A 195 -8.34 2.96 -2.87
C ALA A 195 -7.44 3.01 -1.63
N GLU A 196 -7.75 3.90 -0.72
CA GLU A 196 -7.03 4.12 0.54
C GLU A 196 -7.92 3.66 1.69
N ILE A 197 -7.37 2.87 2.61
CA ILE A 197 -8.03 2.40 3.83
C ILE A 197 -7.31 3.02 5.02
N SER A 198 -8.01 3.77 5.85
CA SER A 198 -7.45 4.40 7.04
C SER A 198 -8.44 4.41 8.20
N PRO A 199 -8.00 4.70 9.45
CA PRO A 199 -8.88 4.95 10.56
C PRO A 199 -9.82 6.12 10.29
N LEU A 200 -11.07 6.00 10.73
CA LEU A 200 -12.02 7.12 10.77
C LEU A 200 -12.01 7.70 12.19
N ASN A 201 -11.30 8.80 12.36
CA ASN A 201 -11.25 9.58 13.61
C ASN A 201 -12.53 10.37 13.83
#